data_8161947aeeef40769de9a02f10dfc7c3
#
_entry.id   8161947aeeef40769de9a02f10dfc7c3
#
_cell.length_a   1.000
_cell.length_b   1.000
_cell.length_c   1.000
_cell.angle_alpha   90.00
_cell.angle_beta   90.00
_cell.angle_gamma   90.00
#
_symmetry.space_group_name_H-M   'P 1'
#
loop_
_entity.id
_entity.type
_entity.pdbx_description
1 polymer ?
#
loop_
_entity_poly.entity_id
_entity_poly.type
_entity_poly.pdbx_seq_one_letter_code
_entity_poly.pdbx_strand_id
1 'polypeptide(L)'
;MHCNSDVRQGTAMKRKHSLAVSLLGLLYLQNVYAVDLDAGDYDYAPSGTNLAMLYYQHASRDSLYTGSHKTSDNVDLTSDIGIARYVHYIDVAGLHIAPQILIPFGRLDAGKDISALGSNSGLGDIILANTFFVYHDKDSKSTFGITPYLYLPTGQYSKNDALNIGENRIKFTLQGAYTTQLAERLNWDVAGDFTLYGKNDDVAGGGSLKQEAVFQKVC
;
A
#
# COMPACT_ATOMS: atom_id res chain seq x y z
N MET A 1 37.77 39.75 46.20
CA MET A 1 37.02 38.49 46.28
C MET A 1 36.54 38.11 44.91
N HIS A 2 37.11 37.03 44.38
CA HIS A 2 36.85 36.52 43.03
C HIS A 2 35.49 35.80 42.96
N CYS A 3 34.76 35.98 41.88
CA CYS A 3 33.78 35.04 41.44
C CYS A 3 33.86 34.81 39.94
N ASN A 4 34.15 33.56 39.58
CA ASN A 4 34.46 33.03 38.28
C ASN A 4 33.15 32.73 37.54
N SER A 5 33.04 33.16 36.28
CA SER A 5 31.91 32.85 35.40
C SER A 5 32.37 31.85 34.34
N ASP A 6 32.05 30.56 34.56
CA ASP A 6 32.18 29.49 33.58
C ASP A 6 31.05 29.60 32.55
N VAL A 7 31.41 29.97 31.34
CA VAL A 7 30.54 29.87 30.16
C VAL A 7 30.62 28.45 29.61
N ARG A 8 29.57 27.66 29.80
CA ARG A 8 29.40 26.35 29.14
C ARG A 8 28.97 26.56 27.70
N GLN A 9 29.87 26.28 26.78
CA GLN A 9 29.52 25.94 25.40
C GLN A 9 28.89 24.55 25.40
N GLY A 10 27.65 24.46 24.99
CA GLY A 10 26.86 23.22 24.97
C GLY A 10 25.97 23.12 23.77
N THR A 11 26.42 22.37 22.78
CA THR A 11 25.61 21.48 21.91
C THR A 11 24.67 22.10 20.90
N ALA A 12 25.22 22.54 19.78
CA ALA A 12 24.48 22.76 18.53
C ALA A 12 24.37 21.51 17.63
N MET A 13 24.78 20.33 18.10
CA MET A 13 24.93 19.13 17.23
C MET A 13 23.82 18.07 17.35
N LYS A 14 22.87 18.22 18.26
CA LYS A 14 21.78 17.21 18.46
C LYS A 14 20.50 17.43 17.65
N ARG A 15 20.34 18.60 17.01
CA ARG A 15 19.09 18.91 16.29
C ARG A 15 18.98 18.32 14.89
N LYS A 16 20.10 18.08 14.20
CA LYS A 16 20.06 17.58 12.81
C LYS A 16 19.72 16.09 12.68
N HIS A 17 20.14 15.27 13.63
CA HIS A 17 19.85 13.83 13.60
C HIS A 17 18.41 13.50 14.02
N SER A 18 17.82 14.34 14.87
CA SER A 18 16.41 14.13 15.31
C SER A 18 15.41 14.43 14.20
N LEU A 19 15.68 15.40 13.33
CA LEU A 19 14.81 15.69 12.18
C LEU A 19 14.88 14.60 11.10
N ALA A 20 16.06 14.05 10.83
CA ALA A 20 16.23 12.99 9.83
C ALA A 20 15.50 11.69 10.27
N VAL A 21 15.61 11.30 11.54
CA VAL A 21 14.92 10.13 12.08
C VAL A 21 13.39 10.32 12.09
N SER A 22 12.91 11.54 12.39
CA SER A 22 11.47 11.85 12.36
C SER A 22 10.93 11.88 10.93
N LEU A 23 11.73 12.35 9.95
CA LEU A 23 11.34 12.37 8.53
C LEU A 23 11.27 10.94 7.96
N LEU A 24 12.24 10.06 8.30
CA LEU A 24 12.17 8.64 7.93
C LEU A 24 10.94 7.94 8.51
N GLY A 25 10.61 8.21 9.77
CA GLY A 25 9.41 7.65 10.42
C GLY A 25 8.10 8.08 9.74
N LEU A 26 8.02 9.29 9.19
CA LEU A 26 6.84 9.82 8.48
C LEU A 26 6.67 9.23 7.08
N LEU A 27 7.76 8.87 6.39
CA LEU A 27 7.71 8.21 5.09
C LEU A 27 7.17 6.78 5.17
N TYR A 28 7.33 6.11 6.30
CA TYR A 28 6.78 4.77 6.53
C TYR A 28 5.27 4.73 6.83
N LEU A 29 4.66 5.86 7.21
CA LEU A 29 3.20 5.95 7.41
C LEU A 29 2.41 6.09 6.10
N GLN A 30 3.10 6.18 4.94
CA GLN A 30 2.44 6.46 3.66
C GLN A 30 2.10 5.22 2.83
N ASN A 31 2.48 4.02 3.24
CA ASN A 31 2.18 2.79 2.51
C ASN A 31 1.06 1.97 3.17
N VAL A 32 0.02 2.63 3.67
CA VAL A 32 -1.25 1.95 3.93
C VAL A 32 -1.98 1.92 2.58
N TYR A 33 -1.47 1.11 1.65
CA TYR A 33 -2.29 0.70 0.52
C TYR A 33 -3.23 -0.39 1.07
N ALA A 34 -4.46 0.00 1.33
CA ALA A 34 -5.55 -0.96 1.23
C ALA A 34 -5.54 -1.53 -0.17
N VAL A 35 -5.96 -2.75 -0.31
CA VAL A 35 -6.41 -3.24 -1.60
C VAL A 35 -7.68 -2.46 -1.88
N ASP A 36 -7.58 -1.38 -2.68
CA ASP A 36 -8.75 -0.63 -3.07
C ASP A 36 -9.72 -1.59 -3.76
N LEU A 37 -10.99 -1.48 -3.43
CA LEU A 37 -12.05 -2.19 -4.11
C LEU A 37 -12.40 -1.38 -5.36
N ASP A 38 -12.07 -1.92 -6.52
CA ASP A 38 -12.53 -1.37 -7.79
C ASP A 38 -13.94 -1.87 -8.13
N ALA A 39 -14.69 -1.07 -8.86
CA ALA A 39 -16.02 -1.45 -9.33
C ALA A 39 -15.94 -2.72 -10.18
N GLY A 40 -16.70 -3.75 -9.80
CA GLY A 40 -16.71 -5.04 -10.50
C GLY A 40 -15.67 -6.06 -10.00
N ASP A 41 -14.85 -5.75 -9.00
CA ASP A 41 -13.85 -6.69 -8.46
C ASP A 41 -14.46 -8.00 -7.92
N TYR A 42 -15.72 -7.94 -7.50
CA TYR A 42 -16.49 -9.08 -7.00
C TYR A 42 -17.65 -9.48 -7.93
N ASP A 43 -17.57 -9.07 -9.21
CA ASP A 43 -18.51 -9.56 -10.22
C ASP A 43 -18.31 -11.06 -10.44
N TYR A 44 -19.43 -11.78 -10.46
CA TYR A 44 -19.45 -13.21 -10.66
C TYR A 44 -19.41 -13.54 -12.16
N ALA A 45 -18.21 -13.79 -12.70
CA ALA A 45 -18.06 -14.18 -14.09
C ALA A 45 -18.15 -15.71 -14.26
N PRO A 46 -18.62 -16.21 -15.42
CA PRO A 46 -18.72 -17.65 -15.68
C PRO A 46 -17.36 -18.36 -15.57
N SER A 47 -17.39 -19.62 -15.14
CA SER A 47 -16.19 -20.48 -15.13
C SER A 47 -15.57 -20.57 -16.52
N GLY A 48 -14.22 -20.51 -16.60
CA GLY A 48 -13.45 -20.42 -17.84
C GLY A 48 -13.18 -19.00 -18.31
N THR A 49 -13.77 -17.97 -17.67
CA THR A 49 -13.49 -16.57 -17.99
C THR A 49 -12.06 -16.18 -17.60
N ASN A 50 -11.41 -15.43 -18.49
CA ASN A 50 -10.08 -14.87 -18.25
C ASN A 50 -10.16 -13.36 -18.42
N LEU A 51 -9.67 -12.62 -17.43
CA LEU A 51 -9.58 -11.16 -17.47
C LEU A 51 -8.12 -10.74 -17.35
N ALA A 52 -7.70 -9.86 -18.26
CA ALA A 52 -6.43 -9.14 -18.16
C ALA A 52 -6.75 -7.65 -18.03
N MET A 53 -6.24 -7.03 -16.99
CA MET A 53 -6.52 -5.64 -16.64
C MET A 53 -5.22 -4.87 -16.42
N LEU A 54 -5.26 -3.59 -16.74
CA LEU A 54 -4.17 -2.67 -16.49
C LEU A 54 -4.74 -1.44 -15.77
N TYR A 55 -4.27 -1.21 -14.57
CA TYR A 55 -4.61 -0.04 -13.76
C TYR A 55 -3.49 0.99 -13.82
N TYR A 56 -3.84 2.24 -13.69
CA TYR A 56 -2.89 3.33 -13.53
C TYR A 56 -3.40 4.33 -12.52
N GLN A 57 -2.54 4.69 -11.58
CA GLN A 57 -2.81 5.68 -10.56
C GLN A 57 -1.70 6.73 -10.55
N HIS A 58 -2.08 7.99 -10.63
CA HIS A 58 -1.22 9.14 -10.40
C HIS A 58 -1.61 9.82 -9.10
N ALA A 59 -0.64 10.08 -8.23
CA ALA A 59 -0.87 10.85 -7.03
C ALA A 59 0.27 11.84 -6.79
N SER A 60 -0.08 13.07 -6.41
CA SER A 60 0.86 14.12 -6.02
C SER A 60 0.51 14.63 -4.63
N ARG A 61 1.53 14.85 -3.83
CA ARG A 61 1.42 15.39 -2.47
C ARG A 61 2.32 16.61 -2.35
N ASP A 62 1.72 17.75 -2.00
CA ASP A 62 2.34 19.07 -1.93
C ASP A 62 2.60 19.54 -0.49
N SER A 63 2.17 18.77 0.49
CA SER A 63 2.21 19.15 1.90
C SER A 63 2.75 18.04 2.77
N LEU A 64 3.59 18.40 3.74
CA LEU A 64 4.15 17.50 4.75
C LEU A 64 3.54 17.79 6.12
N TYR A 65 3.12 16.74 6.81
CA TYR A 65 2.56 16.83 8.16
C TYR A 65 3.37 15.99 9.16
N THR A 66 3.49 16.50 10.39
CA THR A 66 4.01 15.76 11.54
C THR A 66 2.90 15.68 12.58
N GLY A 67 2.27 14.50 12.68
CA GLY A 67 1.02 14.35 13.41
C GLY A 67 -0.08 15.19 12.75
N SER A 68 -0.73 16.07 13.51
CA SER A 68 -1.78 16.99 13.01
C SER A 68 -1.22 18.34 12.54
N HIS A 69 0.09 18.59 12.65
CA HIS A 69 0.70 19.87 12.31
C HIS A 69 1.32 19.82 10.90
N LYS A 70 0.95 20.79 10.05
CA LYS A 70 1.60 21.00 8.75
C LYS A 70 3.03 21.49 8.97
N THR A 71 4.01 20.75 8.46
CA THR A 71 5.44 21.04 8.63
C THR A 71 5.99 21.81 7.44
N SER A 72 5.52 21.51 6.22
CA SER A 72 5.88 22.22 4.99
C SER A 72 4.71 22.16 4.01
N ASP A 73 4.58 23.21 3.19
CA ASP A 73 3.72 23.30 2.00
C ASP A 73 4.53 23.45 0.72
N ASN A 74 5.85 23.29 0.80
CA ASN A 74 6.77 23.32 -0.32
C ASN A 74 7.42 21.94 -0.55
N VAL A 75 6.61 20.88 -0.58
CA VAL A 75 7.04 19.53 -0.94
C VAL A 75 6.45 19.13 -2.28
N ASP A 76 7.04 18.11 -2.89
CA ASP A 76 6.52 17.48 -4.08
C ASP A 76 6.88 16.00 -4.03
N LEU A 77 5.88 15.17 -3.75
CA LEU A 77 6.04 13.72 -3.82
C LEU A 77 5.02 13.18 -4.83
N THR A 78 5.54 12.81 -5.98
CA THR A 78 4.74 12.25 -7.06
C THR A 78 4.89 10.73 -7.11
N SER A 79 3.79 10.03 -7.32
CA SER A 79 3.77 8.60 -7.56
C SER A 79 2.95 8.28 -8.81
N ASP A 80 3.54 7.52 -9.73
CA ASP A 80 2.93 6.97 -10.92
C ASP A 80 3.00 5.46 -10.83
N ILE A 81 1.88 4.81 -10.52
CA ILE A 81 1.83 3.37 -10.27
C ILE A 81 0.91 2.71 -11.28
N GLY A 82 1.43 1.71 -11.99
CA GLY A 82 0.66 0.79 -12.81
C GLY A 82 0.53 -0.56 -12.11
N ILE A 83 -0.57 -1.28 -12.38
CA ILE A 83 -0.76 -2.67 -11.93
C ILE A 83 -1.29 -3.47 -13.11
N ALA A 84 -0.50 -4.46 -13.56
CA ALA A 84 -1.00 -5.48 -14.47
C ALA A 84 -1.63 -6.61 -13.63
N ARG A 85 -2.89 -6.94 -13.92
CA ARG A 85 -3.66 -7.96 -13.19
C ARG A 85 -4.22 -8.98 -14.17
N TYR A 86 -4.09 -10.24 -13.83
CA TYR A 86 -4.73 -11.35 -14.53
C TYR A 86 -5.55 -12.17 -13.56
N VAL A 87 -6.79 -12.48 -13.95
CA VAL A 87 -7.77 -13.25 -13.17
C VAL A 87 -8.32 -14.38 -14.03
N HIS A 88 -8.42 -15.57 -13.45
CA HIS A 88 -9.04 -16.73 -14.09
C HIS A 88 -10.15 -17.28 -13.22
N TYR A 89 -11.39 -17.34 -13.74
CA TYR A 89 -12.55 -17.86 -13.02
C TYR A 89 -12.71 -19.36 -13.30
N ILE A 90 -12.75 -20.18 -12.26
CA ILE A 90 -12.89 -21.64 -12.36
C ILE A 90 -13.78 -22.20 -11.25
N ASP A 91 -14.40 -23.35 -11.54
CA ASP A 91 -15.10 -24.14 -10.55
C ASP A 91 -14.21 -25.32 -10.10
N VAL A 92 -13.94 -25.40 -8.80
CA VAL A 92 -13.11 -26.46 -8.20
C VAL A 92 -13.86 -27.05 -7.01
N ALA A 93 -14.14 -28.34 -7.06
CA ALA A 93 -14.83 -29.09 -5.99
C ALA A 93 -16.14 -28.42 -5.51
N GLY A 94 -16.89 -27.82 -6.43
CA GLY A 94 -18.16 -27.14 -6.15
C GLY A 94 -18.03 -25.71 -5.62
N LEU A 95 -16.81 -25.19 -5.52
CA LEU A 95 -16.54 -23.79 -5.20
C LEU A 95 -16.22 -23.01 -6.47
N HIS A 96 -16.84 -21.85 -6.63
CA HIS A 96 -16.45 -20.87 -7.64
C HIS A 96 -15.34 -20.01 -7.09
N ILE A 97 -14.19 -20.00 -7.77
CA ILE A 97 -12.99 -19.27 -7.34
C ILE A 97 -12.38 -18.48 -8.49
N ALA A 98 -11.60 -17.46 -8.15
CA ALA A 98 -10.88 -16.65 -9.12
C ALA A 98 -9.42 -16.43 -8.65
N PRO A 99 -8.51 -17.40 -8.94
CA PRO A 99 -7.08 -17.17 -8.76
C PRO A 99 -6.59 -16.03 -9.64
N GLN A 100 -5.68 -15.22 -9.09
CA GLN A 100 -5.21 -14.02 -9.75
C GLN A 100 -3.77 -13.67 -9.35
N ILE A 101 -3.10 -12.96 -10.25
CA ILE A 101 -1.79 -12.38 -10.05
C ILE A 101 -1.84 -10.89 -10.36
N LEU A 102 -1.23 -10.09 -9.50
CA LEU A 102 -1.07 -8.65 -9.72
C LEU A 102 0.44 -8.33 -9.70
N ILE A 103 0.87 -7.55 -10.68
CA ILE A 103 2.25 -7.13 -10.86
C ILE A 103 2.28 -5.60 -10.84
N PRO A 104 2.56 -4.98 -9.69
CA PRO A 104 2.73 -3.53 -9.60
C PRO A 104 4.04 -3.10 -10.27
N PHE A 105 4.04 -1.92 -10.87
CA PHE A 105 5.22 -1.27 -11.39
C PHE A 105 5.02 0.25 -11.33
N GLY A 106 6.09 1.01 -11.25
CA GLY A 106 5.89 2.46 -11.24
C GLY A 106 7.13 3.26 -10.94
N ARG A 107 6.88 4.53 -10.60
CA ARG A 107 7.88 5.52 -10.29
C ARG A 107 7.43 6.40 -9.11
N LEU A 108 8.38 6.70 -8.22
CA LEU A 108 8.26 7.67 -7.16
C LEU A 108 9.29 8.76 -7.39
N ASP A 109 8.89 10.02 -7.28
CA ASP A 109 9.75 11.19 -7.41
C ASP A 109 9.53 12.15 -6.24
N ALA A 110 10.63 12.58 -5.59
CA ALA A 110 10.60 13.59 -4.55
C ALA A 110 11.26 14.88 -5.04
N GLY A 111 10.57 16.00 -4.83
CA GLY A 111 11.04 17.33 -5.23
C GLY A 111 10.95 18.34 -4.11
N LYS A 112 11.40 19.57 -4.40
CA LYS A 112 11.40 20.72 -3.48
C LYS A 112 12.11 20.40 -2.15
N ASP A 113 11.49 20.66 -1.01
CA ASP A 113 12.08 20.48 0.33
C ASP A 113 12.45 19.01 0.63
N ILE A 114 11.87 18.06 -0.08
CA ILE A 114 12.12 16.63 0.08
C ILE A 114 12.94 16.03 -1.07
N SER A 115 13.50 16.83 -1.96
CA SER A 115 14.29 16.37 -3.12
C SER A 115 15.48 15.46 -2.74
N ALA A 116 15.99 15.58 -1.52
CA ALA A 116 17.02 14.69 -1.00
C ALA A 116 16.61 13.21 -0.89
N LEU A 117 15.30 12.89 -0.94
CA LEU A 117 14.79 11.51 -0.97
C LEU A 117 15.00 10.86 -2.35
N GLY A 118 15.27 11.67 -3.39
CA GLY A 118 15.55 11.22 -4.74
C GLY A 118 14.32 10.70 -5.48
N SER A 119 14.59 9.81 -6.42
CA SER A 119 13.56 9.11 -7.21
C SER A 119 13.87 7.63 -7.30
N ASN A 120 12.85 6.80 -7.45
CA ASN A 120 12.99 5.37 -7.70
C ASN A 120 11.91 4.89 -8.67
N SER A 121 12.23 3.87 -9.48
CA SER A 121 11.28 3.27 -10.42
C SER A 121 11.58 1.79 -10.59
N GLY A 122 10.55 1.00 -10.87
CA GLY A 122 10.73 -0.43 -11.12
C GLY A 122 9.49 -1.25 -10.85
N LEU A 123 9.69 -2.55 -10.63
CA LEU A 123 8.63 -3.48 -10.24
C LEU A 123 8.37 -3.41 -8.73
N GLY A 124 7.11 -3.48 -8.35
CA GLY A 124 6.69 -3.69 -6.97
C GLY A 124 6.66 -5.17 -6.59
N ASP A 125 6.21 -5.43 -5.37
CA ASP A 125 6.05 -6.78 -4.87
C ASP A 125 4.90 -7.48 -5.60
N ILE A 126 5.16 -8.67 -6.15
CA ILE A 126 4.13 -9.49 -6.81
C ILE A 126 3.09 -9.90 -5.76
N ILE A 127 1.81 -9.80 -6.15
CA ILE A 127 0.69 -10.17 -5.31
C ILE A 127 0.00 -11.38 -5.92
N LEU A 128 -0.13 -12.43 -5.14
CA LEU A 128 -0.95 -13.59 -5.46
C LEU A 128 -2.25 -13.51 -4.66
N ALA A 129 -3.37 -13.73 -5.30
CA ALA A 129 -4.65 -13.72 -4.62
C ALA A 129 -5.61 -14.78 -5.21
N ASN A 130 -6.67 -15.09 -4.47
CA ASN A 130 -7.73 -15.94 -4.95
C ASN A 130 -9.05 -15.51 -4.32
N THR A 131 -10.02 -15.10 -5.13
CA THR A 131 -11.36 -14.80 -4.64
C THR A 131 -12.15 -16.10 -4.53
N PHE A 132 -12.71 -16.35 -3.36
CA PHE A 132 -13.68 -17.40 -3.08
C PHE A 132 -15.08 -16.77 -3.07
N PHE A 133 -15.91 -17.13 -4.03
CA PHE A 133 -17.31 -16.67 -4.09
C PHE A 133 -18.15 -17.53 -3.16
N VAL A 134 -18.43 -17.01 -1.97
CA VAL A 134 -19.15 -17.73 -0.90
C VAL A 134 -20.66 -17.67 -1.10
N TYR A 135 -21.13 -16.59 -1.70
CA TYR A 135 -22.55 -16.38 -2.00
C TYR A 135 -22.70 -15.68 -3.34
N HIS A 136 -23.64 -16.14 -4.14
CA HIS A 136 -24.04 -15.49 -5.39
C HIS A 136 -25.53 -15.75 -5.63
N ASP A 137 -26.30 -14.68 -5.81
CA ASP A 137 -27.71 -14.72 -6.18
C ASP A 137 -27.90 -13.96 -7.50
N LYS A 138 -28.34 -14.69 -8.51
CA LYS A 138 -28.55 -14.15 -9.86
C LYS A 138 -29.75 -13.20 -9.95
N ASP A 139 -30.77 -13.40 -9.12
CA ASP A 139 -32.00 -12.60 -9.18
C ASP A 139 -31.77 -11.21 -8.58
N SER A 140 -31.14 -11.15 -7.44
CA SER A 140 -30.74 -9.88 -6.79
C SER A 140 -29.42 -9.32 -7.31
N LYS A 141 -28.70 -10.06 -8.16
CA LYS A 141 -27.34 -9.75 -8.63
C LYS A 141 -26.42 -9.39 -7.47
N SER A 142 -26.51 -10.18 -6.41
CA SER A 142 -25.74 -9.99 -5.20
C SER A 142 -24.65 -11.03 -5.09
N THR A 143 -23.46 -10.62 -4.70
CA THR A 143 -22.29 -11.49 -4.53
C THR A 143 -21.58 -11.17 -3.23
N PHE A 144 -21.17 -12.21 -2.49
CA PHE A 144 -20.23 -12.08 -1.39
C PHE A 144 -19.02 -12.97 -1.64
N GLY A 145 -17.85 -12.39 -1.55
CA GLY A 145 -16.60 -13.09 -1.73
C GLY A 145 -15.59 -12.78 -0.63
N ILE A 146 -14.64 -13.70 -0.47
CA ILE A 146 -13.50 -13.57 0.44
C ILE A 146 -12.22 -13.77 -0.39
N THR A 147 -11.29 -12.83 -0.27
CA THR A 147 -10.06 -12.84 -1.04
C THR A 147 -8.84 -12.71 -0.12
N PRO A 148 -8.09 -13.79 0.12
CA PRO A 148 -6.73 -13.71 0.62
C PRO A 148 -5.79 -13.16 -0.45
N TYR A 149 -4.91 -12.23 -0.05
CA TYR A 149 -3.81 -11.68 -0.84
C TYR A 149 -2.49 -11.98 -0.16
N LEU A 150 -1.54 -12.50 -0.89
CA LEU A 150 -0.18 -12.74 -0.45
C LEU A 150 0.78 -11.85 -1.25
N TYR A 151 1.46 -10.93 -0.59
CA TYR A 151 2.48 -10.07 -1.17
C TYR A 151 3.84 -10.70 -0.97
N LEU A 152 4.58 -10.88 -2.06
CA LEU A 152 5.89 -11.50 -2.08
C LEU A 152 6.97 -10.40 -2.19
N PRO A 153 8.07 -10.47 -1.43
CA PRO A 153 9.15 -9.47 -1.47
C PRO A 153 9.99 -9.63 -2.74
N THR A 154 9.39 -9.42 -3.90
CA THR A 154 10.01 -9.57 -5.22
C THR A 154 10.27 -8.25 -5.92
N GLY A 155 9.75 -7.16 -5.35
CA GLY A 155 9.85 -5.82 -5.88
C GLY A 155 11.26 -5.24 -5.73
N GLN A 156 11.49 -4.16 -6.46
CA GLN A 156 12.76 -3.42 -6.39
C GLN A 156 12.86 -2.70 -5.05
N TYR A 157 13.86 -3.08 -4.28
CA TYR A 157 14.15 -2.55 -2.96
C TYR A 157 15.64 -2.36 -2.74
N SER A 158 16.01 -1.24 -2.14
CA SER A 158 17.36 -0.95 -1.64
C SER A 158 17.26 -0.24 -0.29
N LYS A 159 17.96 -0.75 0.72
CA LYS A 159 18.02 -0.10 2.04
C LYS A 159 18.72 1.27 2.03
N ASN A 160 19.46 1.58 0.96
CA ASN A 160 20.16 2.85 0.80
C ASN A 160 19.28 3.91 0.14
N ASP A 161 18.15 3.50 -0.45
CA ASP A 161 17.20 4.40 -1.10
C ASP A 161 16.09 4.79 -0.12
N ALA A 162 15.78 6.07 -0.06
CA ALA A 162 14.70 6.55 0.79
C ALA A 162 13.30 6.21 0.23
N LEU A 163 13.20 6.10 -1.11
CA LEU A 163 11.99 5.70 -1.82
C LEU A 163 12.19 4.32 -2.44
N ASN A 164 11.26 3.41 -2.22
CA ASN A 164 11.29 2.06 -2.77
C ASN A 164 9.91 1.69 -3.35
N ILE A 165 9.88 0.97 -4.46
CA ILE A 165 8.65 0.44 -5.06
C ILE A 165 8.26 -0.87 -4.36
N GLY A 166 9.22 -1.74 -4.03
CA GLY A 166 9.02 -2.94 -3.21
C GLY A 166 9.15 -2.65 -1.72
N GLU A 167 8.51 -3.44 -0.88
CA GLU A 167 8.56 -3.29 0.59
C GLU A 167 9.56 -4.24 1.27
N ASN A 168 10.12 -5.20 0.53
CA ASN A 168 11.06 -6.20 1.02
C ASN A 168 10.56 -6.97 2.26
N ARG A 169 9.27 -7.29 2.27
CA ARG A 169 8.62 -8.08 3.33
C ARG A 169 7.41 -8.83 2.80
N ILE A 170 7.10 -9.95 3.42
CA ILE A 170 5.85 -10.65 3.16
C ILE A 170 4.71 -9.88 3.83
N LYS A 171 3.59 -9.70 3.12
CA LYS A 171 2.32 -9.23 3.69
C LYS A 171 1.23 -10.22 3.35
N PHE A 172 0.24 -10.29 4.22
CA PHE A 172 -0.98 -11.05 4.01
C PHE A 172 -2.18 -10.17 4.30
N THR A 173 -3.09 -10.05 3.32
CA THR A 173 -4.35 -9.33 3.50
C THR A 173 -5.50 -10.32 3.30
N LEU A 174 -6.48 -10.27 4.18
CA LEU A 174 -7.76 -10.95 4.01
C LEU A 174 -8.84 -9.89 3.81
N GLN A 175 -9.46 -9.89 2.64
CA GLN A 175 -10.55 -8.98 2.29
C GLN A 175 -11.86 -9.76 2.17
N GLY A 176 -12.94 -9.21 2.72
CA GLY A 176 -14.31 -9.65 2.44
C GLY A 176 -15.07 -8.54 1.76
N ALA A 177 -15.81 -8.84 0.71
CA ALA A 177 -16.60 -7.83 0.00
C ALA A 177 -17.97 -8.36 -0.41
N TYR A 178 -18.94 -7.46 -0.35
CA TYR A 178 -20.30 -7.69 -0.79
C TYR A 178 -20.66 -6.67 -1.84
N THR A 179 -21.17 -7.16 -2.96
CA THR A 179 -21.65 -6.37 -4.11
C THR A 179 -23.10 -6.67 -4.34
N THR A 180 -23.92 -5.66 -4.64
CA THR A 180 -25.34 -5.84 -5.04
C THR A 180 -25.77 -4.76 -6.00
N GLN A 181 -26.64 -5.13 -6.95
CA GLN A 181 -27.24 -4.17 -7.86
C GLN A 181 -28.51 -3.56 -7.25
N LEU A 182 -28.48 -2.25 -6.96
CA LEU A 182 -29.63 -1.51 -6.42
C LEU A 182 -30.60 -1.05 -7.52
N ALA A 183 -30.08 -0.80 -8.74
CA ALA A 183 -30.86 -0.43 -9.92
C ALA A 183 -30.06 -0.79 -11.19
N GLU A 184 -30.67 -0.70 -12.38
CA GLU A 184 -30.06 -1.10 -13.66
C GLU A 184 -28.64 -0.59 -13.92
N ARG A 185 -28.27 0.56 -13.33
CA ARG A 185 -26.96 1.21 -13.50
C ARG A 185 -26.34 1.63 -12.18
N LEU A 186 -26.83 1.07 -11.08
CA LEU A 186 -26.34 1.43 -9.75
C LEU A 186 -26.00 0.16 -8.99
N ASN A 187 -24.73 -0.06 -8.77
CA ASN A 187 -24.20 -1.08 -7.88
C ASN A 187 -23.80 -0.44 -6.54
N TRP A 188 -23.90 -1.20 -5.50
CA TRP A 188 -23.41 -0.87 -4.19
C TRP A 188 -22.42 -1.92 -3.74
N ASP A 189 -21.23 -1.48 -3.42
CA ASP A 189 -20.12 -2.31 -3.02
C ASP A 189 -19.68 -1.91 -1.61
N VAL A 190 -19.40 -2.89 -0.76
CA VAL A 190 -18.82 -2.70 0.55
C VAL A 190 -17.76 -3.75 0.79
N ALA A 191 -16.58 -3.34 1.23
CA ALA A 191 -15.50 -4.23 1.58
C ALA A 191 -14.87 -3.87 2.92
N GLY A 192 -14.25 -4.85 3.54
CA GLY A 192 -13.37 -4.67 4.67
C GLY A 192 -12.20 -5.61 4.55
N ASP A 193 -11.03 -5.16 4.94
CA ASP A 193 -9.82 -5.96 4.93
C ASP A 193 -9.03 -5.86 6.23
N PHE A 194 -8.22 -6.89 6.44
CA PHE A 194 -7.29 -6.98 7.56
C PHE A 194 -5.93 -7.40 7.03
N THR A 195 -4.91 -6.58 7.28
CA THR A 195 -3.56 -6.80 6.78
C THR A 195 -2.58 -7.12 7.91
N LEU A 196 -1.83 -8.19 7.73
CA LEU A 196 -0.69 -8.59 8.55
C LEU A 196 0.62 -8.29 7.81
N TYR A 197 1.55 -7.67 8.51
CA TYR A 197 2.84 -7.29 7.97
C TYR A 197 3.94 -8.16 8.55
N GLY A 198 4.75 -8.77 7.67
CA GLY A 198 6.02 -9.37 8.02
C GLY A 198 7.06 -8.31 8.39
N LYS A 199 8.22 -8.75 8.81
CA LYS A 199 9.35 -7.87 9.09
C LYS A 199 10.10 -7.55 7.79
N ASN A 200 10.63 -6.34 7.70
CA ASN A 200 11.75 -6.03 6.82
C ASN A 200 13.02 -5.98 7.70
N ASP A 201 13.93 -6.91 7.50
CA ASP A 201 15.17 -7.05 8.29
C ASP A 201 16.37 -6.39 7.59
N ASP A 202 16.18 -5.75 6.44
CA ASP A 202 17.22 -5.04 5.68
C ASP A 202 16.87 -3.55 5.55
N VAL A 203 16.97 -2.81 6.66
CA VAL A 203 16.67 -1.37 6.69
C VAL A 203 17.94 -0.53 6.84
N ALA A 204 17.87 0.73 6.40
CA ALA A 204 18.96 1.69 6.54
C ALA A 204 19.38 1.83 8.01
N GLY A 205 20.69 1.77 8.29
CA GLY A 205 21.24 1.86 9.64
C GLY A 205 21.22 0.54 10.42
N GLY A 206 20.75 -0.55 9.81
CA GLY A 206 20.62 -1.88 10.43
C GLY A 206 19.40 -1.99 11.34
N GLY A 207 19.04 -3.22 11.65
CA GLY A 207 17.85 -3.53 12.45
C GLY A 207 16.70 -4.08 11.62
N SER A 208 15.49 -4.03 12.16
CA SER A 208 14.28 -4.49 11.47
C SER A 208 13.14 -3.49 11.63
N LEU A 209 12.33 -3.38 10.58
CA LEU A 209 11.07 -2.65 10.60
C LEU A 209 9.91 -3.64 10.74
N LYS A 210 9.11 -3.46 11.79
CA LYS A 210 7.86 -4.19 12.00
C LYS A 210 6.71 -3.20 12.03
N GLN A 211 5.67 -3.49 11.27
CA GLN A 211 4.42 -2.74 11.28
C GLN A 211 3.34 -3.55 11.98
N GLU A 212 2.48 -2.87 12.72
CA GLU A 212 1.31 -3.51 13.32
C GLU A 212 0.25 -3.84 12.27
N ALA A 213 -0.65 -4.75 12.61
CA ALA A 213 -1.77 -5.11 11.75
C ALA A 213 -2.70 -3.89 11.54
N VAL A 214 -3.26 -3.79 10.35
CA VAL A 214 -4.18 -2.72 9.98
C VAL A 214 -5.53 -3.30 9.58
N PHE A 215 -6.61 -2.70 10.06
CA PHE A 215 -7.98 -2.97 9.62
C PHE A 215 -8.48 -1.78 8.82
N GLN A 216 -9.10 -2.05 7.66
CA GLN A 216 -9.65 -1.03 6.79
C GLN A 216 -11.06 -1.39 6.34
N LYS A 217 -11.86 -0.36 6.07
CA LYS A 217 -13.22 -0.46 5.52
C LYS A 217 -13.35 0.48 4.33
N VAL A 218 -13.90 -0.04 3.25
CA VAL A 218 -14.23 0.69 2.02
C VAL A 218 -15.74 0.55 1.78
N CYS A 219 -16.38 1.62 1.39
CA CYS A 219 -17.82 1.63 1.05
C CYS A 219 -18.01 2.39 -0.25
#